data_9690fee5521f51f6703040b015fff01d
#
_entry.id   9690fee5521f51f6703040b015fff01d
#
_cell.length_a   1.000
_cell.length_b   1.000
_cell.length_c   1.000
_cell.angle_alpha   90.00
_cell.angle_beta   90.00
_cell.angle_gamma   90.00
#
_symmetry.space_group_name_H-M   'P 1'
#
loop_
_entity.id
_entity.type
_entity.pdbx_description
1 polymer ?
#
loop_
_entity_poly.entity_id
_entity_poly.type
_entity_poly.pdbx_seq_one_letter_code
_entity_poly.pdbx_strand_id
1 'polypeptide(L)'
;MLRRVSFAVLLVLAPAGVARAQSLRDQIRTDLFTFGNCGEPLCLAGSLGAHGGHFIPSDTSSSGSMLTLLGTALSQSVSNVPVSATSAGVTYSFVGGLPVKTSTSGGPIFGERAQTLGKGRWFIGANVTAMNFQRLRGIPMNEVTFNFTHADVSPSGPTPNDTLGSPEFENDVVQVKLALNISVLVTTFVASYGLVDGVDLSVAVPVVHTSVQGTSVATIIPFDFPTPHFFAGDATNPVLTAVSGMDGSASGLGDISARLKVNVVQSGDFGVSVLGDARFPTGDENNLLGAGAFSGRGLAIASARFGTITPHLNFGYAFRDAKFANNSILATGGFDNQLSGWATMAFELMSEWELGASKLKIPGVVHYLAPFPHTVTPTNIPDQQDNFLNASMGFKFQTPKGILITTNALFPLRNSGLEPAVVWTSGLEYSF
;
A
#
# COMPACT_ATOMS: atom_id res chain seq x y z
N MET A 1 8.44 -47.33 17.98
CA MET A 1 9.65 -46.68 17.41
C MET A 1 9.23 -45.41 16.68
N LEU A 2 9.25 -44.27 17.36
CA LEU A 2 8.97 -42.96 16.75
C LEU A 2 10.28 -42.42 16.16
N ARG A 3 10.35 -42.33 14.84
CA ARG A 3 11.42 -41.57 14.16
C ARG A 3 11.12 -40.08 14.32
N ARG A 4 11.96 -39.38 15.08
CA ARG A 4 12.02 -37.93 15.13
C ARG A 4 12.57 -37.43 13.79
N VAL A 5 11.74 -36.75 13.00
CA VAL A 5 12.21 -35.99 11.83
C VAL A 5 12.56 -34.59 12.33
N SER A 6 13.84 -34.31 12.46
CA SER A 6 14.34 -32.96 12.74
C SER A 6 14.42 -32.22 11.42
N PHE A 7 13.56 -31.24 11.22
CA PHE A 7 13.70 -30.25 10.15
C PHE A 7 14.71 -29.19 10.62
N ALA A 8 15.92 -29.25 10.09
CA ALA A 8 16.90 -28.17 10.20
C ALA A 8 16.61 -27.15 9.08
N VAL A 9 16.07 -25.99 9.43
CA VAL A 9 16.00 -24.84 8.53
C VAL A 9 17.41 -24.21 8.51
N LEU A 10 18.13 -24.45 7.44
CA LEU A 10 19.43 -23.82 7.20
C LEU A 10 19.18 -22.40 6.69
N LEU A 11 19.29 -21.41 7.57
CA LEU A 11 19.29 -19.99 7.20
C LEU A 11 20.69 -19.66 6.64
N VAL A 12 20.82 -19.61 5.33
CA VAL A 12 22.05 -19.13 4.68
C VAL A 12 22.05 -17.61 4.73
N LEU A 13 22.71 -17.04 5.73
CA LEU A 13 23.07 -15.63 5.77
C LEU A 13 24.30 -15.42 4.88
N ALA A 14 24.08 -15.01 3.63
CA ALA A 14 25.17 -14.49 2.81
C ALA A 14 25.49 -13.06 3.30
N PRO A 15 26.76 -12.71 3.59
CA PRO A 15 27.12 -11.33 3.85
C PRO A 15 27.11 -10.56 2.53
N ALA A 16 26.02 -9.85 2.25
CA ALA A 16 26.01 -8.87 1.18
C ALA A 16 26.87 -7.68 1.61
N GLY A 17 27.96 -7.44 0.88
CA GLY A 17 28.75 -6.22 1.00
C GLY A 17 27.86 -5.00 0.83
N VAL A 18 27.83 -4.13 1.83
CA VAL A 18 26.97 -2.93 1.87
C VAL A 18 27.60 -1.87 0.97
N ALA A 19 27.40 -1.97 -0.34
CA ALA A 19 27.19 -0.79 -1.12
C ALA A 19 25.80 -0.28 -0.73
N ARG A 20 25.68 0.88 -0.09
CA ARG A 20 24.37 1.50 0.17
C ARG A 20 23.82 1.92 -1.19
N ALA A 21 23.07 1.04 -1.83
CA ALA A 21 22.22 1.41 -2.93
C ALA A 21 21.22 2.45 -2.40
N GLN A 22 20.97 3.50 -3.17
CA GLN A 22 19.96 4.49 -2.87
C GLN A 22 18.62 3.79 -2.66
N SER A 23 17.85 4.17 -1.63
CA SER A 23 16.56 3.55 -1.37
C SER A 23 15.57 3.85 -2.50
N LEU A 24 14.56 2.99 -2.69
CA LEU A 24 13.52 3.24 -3.70
C LEU A 24 12.79 4.58 -3.46
N ARG A 25 12.57 4.96 -2.21
CA ARG A 25 11.96 6.25 -1.85
C ARG A 25 12.83 7.42 -2.29
N ASP A 26 14.14 7.32 -2.08
CA ASP A 26 15.08 8.35 -2.52
C ASP A 26 15.16 8.40 -4.06
N GLN A 27 15.19 7.25 -4.74
CA GLN A 27 15.17 7.19 -6.20
C GLN A 27 13.90 7.85 -6.78
N ILE A 28 12.72 7.58 -6.22
CA ILE A 28 11.48 8.26 -6.63
C ILE A 28 11.61 9.77 -6.48
N ARG A 29 12.19 10.24 -5.36
CA ARG A 29 12.36 11.66 -5.08
C ARG A 29 13.42 12.32 -5.97
N THR A 30 14.53 11.64 -6.24
CA THR A 30 15.66 12.23 -6.96
C THR A 30 15.58 11.93 -8.46
N ASP A 31 15.49 10.67 -8.85
CA ASP A 31 15.68 10.28 -10.25
C ASP A 31 14.53 10.74 -11.14
N LEU A 32 13.29 10.82 -10.60
CA LEU A 32 12.14 11.34 -11.36
C LEU A 32 12.09 12.89 -11.42
N PHE A 33 12.86 13.59 -10.60
CA PHE A 33 12.75 15.05 -10.52
C PHE A 33 14.08 15.78 -10.73
N THR A 34 15.16 15.08 -11.04
CA THR A 34 16.44 15.68 -11.38
C THR A 34 16.58 15.80 -12.90
N PHE A 35 16.61 17.03 -13.39
CA PHE A 35 16.67 17.38 -14.80
C PHE A 35 17.94 18.16 -15.09
N GLY A 36 19.00 17.48 -15.49
CA GLY A 36 20.27 18.11 -15.81
C GLY A 36 21.41 17.78 -14.83
N ASN A 37 22.46 18.59 -14.82
CA ASN A 37 23.74 18.23 -14.20
C ASN A 37 23.92 18.74 -12.75
N CYS A 38 22.95 19.40 -12.14
CA CYS A 38 23.12 19.92 -10.79
C CYS A 38 22.97 18.87 -9.68
N GLY A 39 22.46 17.68 -9.97
CA GLY A 39 22.38 16.58 -8.99
C GLY A 39 21.27 16.71 -7.94
N GLU A 40 20.49 17.79 -7.98
CA GLU A 40 19.38 18.05 -7.06
C GLU A 40 18.04 18.07 -7.79
N PRO A 41 16.93 17.65 -7.14
CA PRO A 41 15.58 17.73 -7.71
C PRO A 41 15.24 19.17 -8.10
N LEU A 42 14.68 19.33 -9.30
CA LEU A 42 14.19 20.61 -9.85
C LEU A 42 15.25 21.72 -9.96
N CYS A 43 16.52 21.38 -9.90
CA CYS A 43 17.61 22.32 -10.20
C CYS A 43 17.71 22.55 -11.72
N LEU A 44 17.72 23.82 -12.14
CA LEU A 44 17.76 24.23 -13.53
C LEU A 44 19.19 24.66 -13.90
N ALA A 45 20.08 23.72 -14.18
CA ALA A 45 21.48 23.95 -14.41
C ALA A 45 21.80 24.86 -15.61
N GLY A 46 20.86 24.99 -16.55
CA GLY A 46 21.01 25.87 -17.72
C GLY A 46 20.58 27.31 -17.46
N SER A 47 19.88 27.61 -16.38
CA SER A 47 19.29 28.93 -16.11
C SER A 47 20.34 30.03 -15.79
N LEU A 48 19.93 31.29 -15.91
CA LEU A 48 20.82 32.44 -15.71
C LEU A 48 21.10 32.66 -14.20
N GLY A 49 22.37 32.84 -13.85
CA GLY A 49 22.80 33.28 -12.53
C GLY A 49 22.17 32.48 -11.37
N ALA A 50 21.51 33.17 -10.44
CA ALA A 50 20.85 32.57 -9.28
C ALA A 50 19.57 31.80 -9.61
N HIS A 51 18.99 31.95 -10.79
CA HIS A 51 17.70 31.38 -11.16
C HIS A 51 17.70 29.84 -11.23
N GLY A 52 18.85 29.20 -11.31
CA GLY A 52 18.94 27.72 -11.32
C GLY A 52 18.35 27.05 -10.08
N GLY A 53 18.38 27.72 -8.91
CA GLY A 53 17.96 27.19 -7.61
C GLY A 53 16.53 27.50 -7.19
N HIS A 54 15.80 28.34 -7.93
CA HIS A 54 14.48 28.86 -7.50
C HIS A 54 13.39 27.79 -7.33
N PHE A 55 13.53 26.64 -8.00
CA PHE A 55 12.59 25.52 -7.89
C PHE A 55 13.06 24.40 -6.98
N ILE A 56 14.27 24.50 -6.41
CA ILE A 56 14.79 23.47 -5.49
C ILE A 56 13.89 23.41 -4.26
N PRO A 57 13.24 22.27 -3.98
CA PRO A 57 12.29 22.18 -2.89
C PRO A 57 12.99 22.06 -1.53
N SER A 58 12.53 22.82 -0.55
CA SER A 58 12.86 22.55 0.85
C SER A 58 11.90 21.53 1.45
N ASP A 59 12.30 20.80 2.49
CA ASP A 59 11.46 19.79 3.16
C ASP A 59 10.17 20.38 3.78
N THR A 60 10.15 21.70 4.02
CA THR A 60 9.01 22.42 4.56
C THR A 60 8.13 23.07 3.49
N SER A 61 8.58 23.07 2.22
CA SER A 61 7.85 23.67 1.11
C SER A 61 6.73 22.75 0.59
N SER A 62 5.75 23.35 -0.10
CA SER A 62 4.74 22.60 -0.85
C SER A 62 5.36 21.68 -1.88
N SER A 63 6.43 22.11 -2.54
CA SER A 63 7.17 21.32 -3.52
C SER A 63 7.84 20.10 -2.89
N GLY A 64 8.43 20.23 -1.68
CA GLY A 64 8.99 19.11 -0.93
C GLY A 64 7.94 18.08 -0.53
N SER A 65 6.76 18.53 -0.13
CA SER A 65 5.63 17.65 0.16
C SER A 65 5.18 16.85 -1.06
N MET A 66 5.17 17.45 -2.25
CA MET A 66 4.81 16.77 -3.51
C MET A 66 5.83 15.69 -3.89
N LEU A 67 7.14 15.94 -3.70
CA LEU A 67 8.17 14.94 -3.98
C LEU A 67 8.06 13.68 -3.11
N THR A 68 7.56 13.82 -1.88
CA THR A 68 7.41 12.69 -0.96
C THR A 68 6.06 11.96 -1.08
N LEU A 69 5.11 12.57 -1.79
CA LEU A 69 3.73 12.10 -1.89
C LEU A 69 3.62 10.68 -2.45
N LEU A 70 4.29 10.40 -3.57
CA LEU A 70 4.26 9.08 -4.22
C LEU A 70 4.84 7.99 -3.32
N GLY A 71 5.98 8.24 -2.68
CA GLY A 71 6.60 7.29 -1.75
C GLY A 71 5.70 6.99 -0.55
N THR A 72 5.00 8.00 -0.02
CA THR A 72 4.04 7.83 1.07
C THR A 72 2.82 7.02 0.64
N ALA A 73 2.22 7.35 -0.50
CA ALA A 73 1.08 6.62 -1.04
C ALA A 73 1.41 5.13 -1.29
N LEU A 74 2.61 4.84 -1.79
CA LEU A 74 3.05 3.48 -2.05
C LEU A 74 3.30 2.70 -0.75
N SER A 75 3.99 3.30 0.23
CA SER A 75 4.18 2.68 1.56
C SER A 75 2.85 2.34 2.24
N GLN A 76 1.86 3.23 2.16
CA GLN A 76 0.52 2.98 2.68
C GLN A 76 -0.15 1.80 1.95
N SER A 77 -0.06 1.76 0.64
CA SER A 77 -0.69 0.71 -0.18
C SER A 77 -0.08 -0.66 0.07
N VAL A 78 1.25 -0.76 0.16
CA VAL A 78 1.95 -2.02 0.48
C VAL A 78 1.57 -2.51 1.89
N SER A 79 1.44 -1.59 2.85
CA SER A 79 1.07 -1.92 4.23
C SER A 79 -0.38 -2.38 4.37
N ASN A 80 -1.26 -1.96 3.46
CA ASN A 80 -2.67 -2.31 3.48
C ASN A 80 -3.01 -3.56 2.64
N VAL A 81 -2.01 -4.29 2.16
CA VAL A 81 -2.25 -5.55 1.44
C VAL A 81 -3.07 -6.50 2.30
N PRO A 82 -4.23 -6.97 1.82
CA PRO A 82 -5.07 -7.89 2.57
C PRO A 82 -4.31 -9.20 2.85
N VAL A 83 -4.24 -9.59 4.11
CA VAL A 83 -3.71 -10.90 4.50
C VAL A 83 -4.88 -11.87 4.56
N SER A 84 -4.71 -13.05 3.94
CA SER A 84 -5.71 -14.11 3.94
C SER A 84 -6.23 -14.45 5.35
N ALA A 85 -7.46 -14.98 5.41
CA ALA A 85 -8.07 -15.46 6.63
C ALA A 85 -7.16 -16.44 7.38
N THR A 86 -7.16 -16.35 8.70
CA THR A 86 -6.30 -17.17 9.57
C THR A 86 -6.91 -18.52 9.93
N SER A 87 -8.20 -18.69 9.68
CA SER A 87 -8.89 -19.96 9.90
C SER A 87 -9.00 -20.74 8.61
N ALA A 88 -8.48 -21.97 8.63
CA ALA A 88 -8.77 -22.91 7.56
C ALA A 88 -10.28 -23.12 7.44
N GLY A 89 -10.75 -23.30 6.21
CA GLY A 89 -12.14 -23.64 5.99
C GLY A 89 -12.56 -24.98 6.60
N VAL A 90 -11.61 -25.82 6.97
CA VAL A 90 -11.87 -27.12 7.60
C VAL A 90 -11.63 -27.02 9.09
N THR A 91 -12.72 -26.99 9.87
CA THR A 91 -12.68 -27.05 11.32
C THR A 91 -13.14 -28.44 11.79
N TYR A 92 -12.63 -28.90 12.94
CA TYR A 92 -12.99 -30.18 13.52
C TYR A 92 -13.52 -29.96 14.94
N SER A 93 -14.57 -30.65 15.32
CA SER A 93 -14.96 -30.85 16.73
C SER A 93 -14.61 -32.26 17.16
N PHE A 94 -14.38 -32.46 18.45
CA PHE A 94 -14.18 -33.79 19.01
C PHE A 94 -15.50 -34.29 19.63
N VAL A 95 -16.06 -35.33 19.04
CA VAL A 95 -17.20 -36.04 19.60
C VAL A 95 -16.73 -37.41 20.05
N GLY A 96 -16.76 -37.67 21.37
CA GLY A 96 -16.26 -38.93 21.91
C GLY A 96 -14.77 -39.18 21.70
N GLY A 97 -13.95 -38.13 21.58
CA GLY A 97 -12.49 -38.23 21.32
C GLY A 97 -12.09 -38.44 19.86
N LEU A 98 -13.07 -38.53 18.94
CA LEU A 98 -12.80 -38.64 17.48
C LEU A 98 -13.00 -37.29 16.82
N PRO A 99 -12.08 -36.89 15.93
CA PRO A 99 -12.20 -35.63 15.15
C PRO A 99 -13.35 -35.76 14.14
N VAL A 100 -14.41 -34.99 14.35
CA VAL A 100 -15.53 -34.87 13.40
C VAL A 100 -15.39 -33.54 12.67
N LYS A 101 -15.35 -33.60 11.34
CA LYS A 101 -15.28 -32.42 10.48
C LYS A 101 -16.53 -31.58 10.64
N THR A 102 -16.42 -30.36 11.20
CA THR A 102 -17.55 -29.46 11.46
C THR A 102 -17.79 -28.47 10.34
N SER A 103 -16.77 -28.16 9.53
CA SER A 103 -16.90 -27.29 8.36
C SER A 103 -16.72 -28.11 7.09
N THR A 104 -17.61 -27.91 6.14
CA THR A 104 -17.59 -28.60 4.85
C THR A 104 -17.01 -27.72 3.73
N SER A 105 -16.96 -26.39 3.91
CA SER A 105 -16.44 -25.46 2.90
C SER A 105 -14.98 -25.06 3.18
N GLY A 106 -14.29 -24.61 2.14
CA GLY A 106 -12.90 -24.10 2.21
C GLY A 106 -12.74 -22.78 2.98
N GLY A 107 -13.83 -22.13 3.38
CA GLY A 107 -13.84 -20.88 4.12
C GLY A 107 -13.67 -19.61 3.26
N PRO A 108 -13.74 -18.43 3.90
CA PRO A 108 -13.53 -17.14 3.25
C PRO A 108 -12.09 -16.97 2.78
N ILE A 109 -11.81 -15.88 2.05
CA ILE A 109 -10.47 -15.60 1.55
C ILE A 109 -9.80 -14.51 2.39
N PHE A 110 -10.44 -13.38 2.59
CA PHE A 110 -9.92 -12.26 3.39
C PHE A 110 -10.74 -12.02 4.66
N GLY A 111 -12.04 -12.20 4.62
CA GLY A 111 -12.89 -12.14 5.79
C GLY A 111 -12.62 -13.28 6.77
N GLU A 112 -12.99 -13.11 8.02
CA GLU A 112 -12.84 -14.12 9.07
C GLU A 112 -14.18 -14.74 9.42
N ARG A 113 -14.17 -16.02 9.72
CA ARG A 113 -15.28 -16.72 10.37
C ARG A 113 -15.11 -16.73 11.89
N ALA A 114 -16.20 -16.89 12.61
CA ALA A 114 -16.15 -16.98 14.07
C ALA A 114 -15.52 -18.27 14.59
N GLN A 115 -15.48 -19.34 13.80
CA GLN A 115 -14.91 -20.62 14.20
C GLN A 115 -13.39 -20.52 14.38
N THR A 116 -12.87 -21.28 15.35
CA THR A 116 -11.46 -21.47 15.65
C THR A 116 -10.98 -22.85 15.20
N LEU A 117 -9.67 -23.04 15.18
CA LEU A 117 -9.05 -24.31 14.78
C LEU A 117 -9.36 -25.45 15.76
N GLY A 118 -9.52 -25.11 17.06
CA GLY A 118 -9.63 -26.07 18.15
C GLY A 118 -8.25 -26.43 18.75
N LYS A 119 -8.26 -26.86 19.99
CA LYS A 119 -7.05 -27.12 20.79
C LYS A 119 -6.06 -28.06 20.10
N GLY A 120 -4.81 -27.63 20.04
CA GLY A 120 -3.68 -28.43 19.54
C GLY A 120 -3.63 -28.56 18.02
N ARG A 121 -4.51 -27.90 17.27
CA ARG A 121 -4.54 -27.92 15.82
C ARG A 121 -3.64 -26.85 15.21
N TRP A 122 -3.07 -27.20 14.08
CA TRP A 122 -2.25 -26.30 13.27
C TRP A 122 -2.91 -25.99 11.94
N PHE A 123 -2.72 -24.78 11.51
CA PHE A 123 -2.93 -24.34 10.14
C PHE A 123 -1.64 -23.70 9.63
N ILE A 124 -1.21 -24.08 8.45
CA ILE A 124 -0.11 -23.43 7.73
C ILE A 124 -0.59 -23.05 6.34
N GLY A 125 -0.12 -21.90 5.86
CA GLY A 125 -0.44 -21.42 4.53
C GLY A 125 0.68 -20.62 3.92
N ALA A 126 0.69 -20.57 2.60
CA ALA A 126 1.54 -19.69 1.81
C ALA A 126 0.70 -19.08 0.68
N ASN A 127 0.69 -17.77 0.58
CA ASN A 127 -0.07 -17.03 -0.42
C ASN A 127 0.84 -16.08 -1.18
N VAL A 128 0.62 -15.96 -2.47
CA VAL A 128 1.27 -14.98 -3.35
C VAL A 128 0.20 -14.01 -3.79
N THR A 129 0.42 -12.72 -3.52
CA THR A 129 -0.46 -11.62 -3.95
C THR A 129 0.30 -10.71 -4.89
N ALA A 130 -0.25 -10.49 -6.09
CA ALA A 130 0.32 -9.63 -7.12
C ALA A 130 -0.56 -8.41 -7.36
N MET A 131 0.05 -7.23 -7.40
CA MET A 131 -0.59 -5.95 -7.62
C MET A 131 0.21 -5.15 -8.65
N ASN A 132 -0.50 -4.54 -9.59
CA ASN A 132 0.06 -3.54 -10.49
C ASN A 132 -0.78 -2.28 -10.36
N PHE A 133 -0.19 -1.22 -9.80
CA PHE A 133 -0.88 0.03 -9.51
C PHE A 133 -1.06 0.86 -10.78
N GLN A 134 -2.28 1.26 -11.05
CA GLN A 134 -2.66 1.95 -12.28
C GLN A 134 -3.20 3.34 -12.05
N ARG A 135 -3.68 3.65 -10.85
CA ARG A 135 -4.31 4.94 -10.53
C ARG A 135 -3.90 5.41 -9.14
N LEU A 136 -3.80 6.73 -8.99
CA LEU A 136 -3.67 7.42 -7.70
C LEU A 136 -4.88 8.35 -7.54
N ARG A 137 -5.79 8.02 -6.62
CA ARG A 137 -7.06 8.74 -6.39
C ARG A 137 -7.85 8.97 -7.69
N GLY A 138 -7.89 7.95 -8.56
CA GLY A 138 -8.57 7.98 -9.85
C GLY A 138 -7.76 8.53 -11.01
N ILE A 139 -6.64 9.23 -10.77
CA ILE A 139 -5.75 9.71 -11.82
C ILE A 139 -4.89 8.55 -12.33
N PRO A 140 -4.86 8.27 -13.64
CA PRO A 140 -3.98 7.26 -14.20
C PRO A 140 -2.49 7.55 -13.91
N MET A 141 -1.70 6.53 -13.62
CA MET A 141 -0.27 6.68 -13.25
C MET A 141 0.60 7.25 -14.38
N ASN A 142 0.09 7.30 -15.61
CA ASN A 142 0.74 7.93 -16.76
C ASN A 142 0.24 9.36 -17.03
N GLU A 143 -0.63 9.91 -16.17
CA GLU A 143 -1.21 11.25 -16.30
C GLU A 143 -0.99 12.11 -15.05
N VAL A 144 -0.30 11.59 -14.05
CA VAL A 144 0.02 12.34 -12.82
C VAL A 144 0.87 13.55 -13.19
N THR A 145 0.40 14.73 -12.77
CA THR A 145 1.03 16.00 -13.10
C THR A 145 1.30 16.80 -11.82
N PHE A 146 2.50 17.34 -11.73
CA PHE A 146 2.90 18.29 -10.70
C PHE A 146 3.29 19.62 -11.33
N ASN A 147 2.88 20.72 -10.73
CA ASN A 147 3.26 22.08 -11.11
C ASN A 147 4.04 22.70 -9.95
N PHE A 148 5.34 22.87 -10.16
CA PHE A 148 6.24 23.47 -9.19
C PHE A 148 6.37 24.95 -9.50
N THR A 149 6.19 25.76 -8.47
CA THR A 149 6.30 27.22 -8.52
C THR A 149 7.60 27.64 -7.84
N HIS A 150 8.03 28.86 -8.03
CA HIS A 150 9.19 29.42 -7.36
C HIS A 150 9.14 29.24 -5.84
N ALA A 151 10.29 28.97 -5.24
CA ALA A 151 10.50 29.18 -3.82
C ALA A 151 11.03 30.58 -3.59
N ASP A 152 10.59 31.24 -2.52
CA ASP A 152 11.20 32.50 -2.08
C ASP A 152 12.65 32.23 -1.64
N VAL A 153 13.61 32.76 -2.42
CA VAL A 153 15.05 32.57 -2.18
C VAL A 153 15.71 33.85 -1.69
N SER A 154 14.92 34.89 -1.38
CA SER A 154 15.43 36.14 -0.83
C SER A 154 16.19 35.92 0.47
N PRO A 155 17.47 36.33 0.60
CA PRO A 155 18.26 36.16 1.82
C PRO A 155 17.71 36.91 3.05
N SER A 156 16.88 37.92 2.81
CA SER A 156 16.31 38.78 3.86
C SER A 156 14.81 38.48 4.15
N GLY A 157 14.26 37.45 3.50
CA GLY A 157 12.81 37.21 3.49
C GLY A 157 12.07 38.23 2.61
N PRO A 158 10.75 38.08 2.41
CA PRO A 158 9.99 38.95 1.54
C PRO A 158 10.05 40.40 2.06
N THR A 159 10.80 41.23 1.35
CA THR A 159 10.80 42.66 1.59
C THR A 159 9.90 43.34 0.54
N PRO A 160 9.26 44.49 0.84
CA PRO A 160 8.32 45.11 -0.09
C PRO A 160 8.90 45.46 -1.48
N ASN A 161 10.22 45.44 -1.66
CA ASN A 161 10.90 45.76 -2.90
C ASN A 161 11.77 44.60 -3.44
N ASP A 162 11.76 43.44 -2.78
CA ASP A 162 12.51 42.28 -3.23
C ASP A 162 11.55 41.26 -3.83
N THR A 163 11.58 41.13 -5.14
CA THR A 163 10.69 40.26 -5.91
C THR A 163 11.41 39.00 -6.38
N LEU A 164 12.72 38.87 -6.07
CA LEU A 164 13.53 37.74 -6.54
C LEU A 164 13.09 36.43 -5.86
N GLY A 165 12.63 35.48 -6.66
CA GLY A 165 12.09 34.20 -6.19
C GLY A 165 10.71 34.33 -5.55
N SER A 166 10.09 35.50 -5.54
CA SER A 166 8.75 35.68 -5.01
C SER A 166 7.70 35.07 -5.96
N PRO A 167 6.95 34.06 -5.54
CA PRO A 167 5.94 33.42 -6.39
C PRO A 167 4.84 34.39 -6.84
N GLU A 168 4.68 35.52 -6.19
CA GLU A 168 3.66 36.53 -6.57
C GLU A 168 4.04 37.31 -7.84
N PHE A 169 5.33 37.36 -8.16
CA PHE A 169 5.87 38.15 -9.28
C PHE A 169 6.59 37.30 -10.32
N GLU A 170 7.24 36.22 -9.91
CA GLU A 170 7.92 35.29 -10.82
C GLU A 170 6.99 34.11 -11.10
N ASN A 171 6.36 34.12 -12.27
CA ASN A 171 5.24 33.27 -12.61
C ASN A 171 5.62 32.01 -13.42
N ASP A 172 6.89 31.77 -13.64
CA ASP A 172 7.33 30.57 -14.33
C ASP A 172 6.95 29.32 -13.51
N VAL A 173 6.57 28.28 -14.20
CA VAL A 173 6.16 27.02 -13.60
C VAL A 173 6.94 25.88 -14.23
N VAL A 174 7.48 24.99 -13.40
CA VAL A 174 8.00 23.71 -13.88
C VAL A 174 6.90 22.68 -13.76
N GLN A 175 6.26 22.36 -14.87
CA GLN A 175 5.30 21.27 -14.95
C GLN A 175 6.02 19.94 -15.17
N VAL A 176 5.79 18.96 -14.28
CA VAL A 176 6.33 17.60 -14.40
C VAL A 176 5.19 16.62 -14.60
N LYS A 177 5.20 15.95 -15.75
CA LYS A 177 4.28 14.85 -16.06
C LYS A 177 4.98 13.52 -15.84
N LEU A 178 4.36 12.64 -15.06
CA LEU A 178 4.88 11.31 -14.75
C LEU A 178 4.16 10.23 -15.55
N ALA A 179 4.93 9.24 -15.98
CA ALA A 179 4.41 7.98 -16.50
C ALA A 179 5.07 6.84 -15.71
N LEU A 180 4.33 6.24 -14.78
CA LEU A 180 4.84 5.28 -13.82
C LEU A 180 4.20 3.90 -13.98
N ASN A 181 5.03 2.86 -13.83
CA ASN A 181 4.64 1.47 -13.69
C ASN A 181 5.15 0.95 -12.35
N ILE A 182 4.22 0.67 -11.44
CA ILE A 182 4.53 0.25 -10.07
C ILE A 182 3.91 -1.12 -9.84
N SER A 183 4.73 -2.11 -9.52
CA SER A 183 4.29 -3.45 -9.21
C SER A 183 4.79 -3.92 -7.85
N VAL A 184 3.94 -4.67 -7.14
CA VAL A 184 4.26 -5.28 -5.85
C VAL A 184 3.84 -6.73 -5.86
N LEU A 185 4.75 -7.61 -5.48
CA LEU A 185 4.52 -9.02 -5.25
C LEU A 185 4.76 -9.33 -3.78
N VAL A 186 3.75 -9.87 -3.10
CA VAL A 186 3.84 -10.24 -1.68
C VAL A 186 3.65 -11.73 -1.55
N THR A 187 4.65 -12.42 -1.01
CA THR A 187 4.54 -13.83 -0.60
C THR A 187 4.39 -13.88 0.91
N THR A 188 3.22 -14.29 1.40
CA THR A 188 2.93 -14.34 2.84
C THR A 188 2.88 -15.77 3.32
N PHE A 189 3.68 -16.09 4.33
CA PHE A 189 3.64 -17.35 5.07
C PHE A 189 2.83 -17.15 6.35
N VAL A 190 1.85 -18.02 6.58
CA VAL A 190 0.97 -17.96 7.76
C VAL A 190 1.08 -19.25 8.53
N ALA A 191 1.18 -19.14 9.84
CA ALA A 191 1.02 -20.26 10.76
C ALA A 191 0.03 -19.88 11.86
N SER A 192 -0.94 -20.76 12.13
CA SER A 192 -1.91 -20.58 13.21
C SER A 192 -1.94 -21.84 14.08
N TYR A 193 -2.15 -21.63 15.38
CA TYR A 193 -2.21 -22.71 16.38
C TYR A 193 -3.38 -22.50 17.32
N GLY A 194 -4.20 -23.54 17.48
CA GLY A 194 -5.25 -23.57 18.48
C GLY A 194 -4.69 -23.78 19.88
N LEU A 195 -4.60 -22.72 20.68
CA LEU A 195 -4.03 -22.76 22.03
C LEU A 195 -4.92 -23.58 22.99
N VAL A 196 -6.18 -23.26 22.97
CA VAL A 196 -7.26 -23.97 23.69
C VAL A 196 -8.50 -23.93 22.80
N ASP A 197 -9.54 -24.67 23.18
CA ASP A 197 -10.80 -24.60 22.45
C ASP A 197 -11.34 -23.15 22.49
N GLY A 198 -11.64 -22.62 21.33
CA GLY A 198 -12.11 -21.25 21.17
C GLY A 198 -11.01 -20.18 21.10
N VAL A 199 -9.70 -20.53 21.15
CA VAL A 199 -8.61 -19.52 21.08
C VAL A 199 -7.53 -19.95 20.10
N ASP A 200 -7.32 -19.12 19.07
CA ASP A 200 -6.25 -19.31 18.08
C ASP A 200 -5.21 -18.18 18.14
N LEU A 201 -3.94 -18.55 18.06
CA LEU A 201 -2.82 -17.64 17.86
C LEU A 201 -2.27 -17.83 16.44
N SER A 202 -2.01 -16.74 15.73
CA SER A 202 -1.48 -16.77 14.36
C SER A 202 -0.35 -15.80 14.18
N VAL A 203 0.58 -16.14 13.28
CA VAL A 203 1.66 -15.28 12.82
C VAL A 203 1.67 -15.29 11.29
N ALA A 204 1.81 -14.11 10.69
CA ALA A 204 1.99 -13.98 9.25
C ALA A 204 3.30 -13.22 8.96
N VAL A 205 4.11 -13.80 8.07
CA VAL A 205 5.44 -13.30 7.68
C VAL A 205 5.41 -13.04 6.18
N PRO A 206 5.30 -11.76 5.75
CA PRO A 206 5.34 -11.40 4.34
C PRO A 206 6.79 -11.21 3.85
N VAL A 207 7.05 -11.65 2.63
CA VAL A 207 8.23 -11.30 1.84
C VAL A 207 7.72 -10.46 0.67
N VAL A 208 8.23 -9.26 0.54
CA VAL A 208 7.75 -8.25 -0.41
C VAL A 208 8.80 -8.03 -1.48
N HIS A 209 8.38 -7.93 -2.73
CA HIS A 209 9.16 -7.43 -3.84
C HIS A 209 8.42 -6.25 -4.45
N THR A 210 9.05 -5.08 -4.46
CA THR A 210 8.52 -3.84 -5.04
C THR A 210 9.38 -3.44 -6.22
N SER A 211 8.77 -3.11 -7.36
CA SER A 211 9.43 -2.57 -8.54
C SER A 211 8.74 -1.27 -8.95
N VAL A 212 9.53 -0.25 -9.23
CA VAL A 212 9.08 1.08 -9.69
C VAL A 212 9.88 1.44 -10.93
N GLN A 213 9.18 1.58 -12.04
CA GLN A 213 9.74 2.03 -13.30
C GLN A 213 8.97 3.25 -13.77
N GLY A 214 9.66 4.21 -14.35
CA GLY A 214 8.94 5.35 -14.89
C GLY A 214 9.81 6.39 -15.55
N THR A 215 9.13 7.29 -16.21
CA THR A 215 9.70 8.47 -16.83
C THR A 215 8.95 9.71 -16.36
N SER A 216 9.66 10.82 -16.32
CA SER A 216 9.10 12.13 -16.08
C SER A 216 9.51 13.09 -17.20
N VAL A 217 8.58 13.92 -17.60
CA VAL A 217 8.81 15.00 -18.56
C VAL A 217 8.57 16.31 -17.85
N ALA A 218 9.62 17.08 -17.65
CA ALA A 218 9.54 18.44 -17.12
C ALA A 218 9.43 19.44 -18.26
N THR A 219 8.54 20.40 -18.13
CA THR A 219 8.36 21.51 -19.06
C THR A 219 8.31 22.81 -18.27
N ILE A 220 9.22 23.73 -18.57
CA ILE A 220 9.15 25.10 -18.05
C ILE A 220 8.09 25.83 -18.86
N ILE A 221 7.11 26.39 -18.18
CA ILE A 221 6.09 27.28 -18.73
C ILE A 221 6.57 28.71 -18.41
N PRO A 222 7.28 29.38 -19.33
CA PRO A 222 7.81 30.69 -19.07
C PRO A 222 6.68 31.70 -19.06
N PHE A 223 6.78 32.64 -18.16
CA PHE A 223 5.85 33.72 -18.05
C PHE A 223 6.28 34.93 -18.89
N ASP A 224 7.61 35.17 -18.98
CA ASP A 224 8.20 36.26 -19.67
C ASP A 224 9.27 35.79 -20.69
N PHE A 225 9.61 36.66 -21.67
CA PHE A 225 10.61 36.35 -22.67
C PHE A 225 11.49 37.61 -22.91
N PRO A 226 12.83 37.49 -22.87
CA PRO A 226 13.69 36.31 -22.68
C PRO A 226 13.52 35.67 -21.29
N THR A 227 13.40 34.34 -21.23
CA THR A 227 13.19 33.63 -19.96
C THR A 227 14.49 33.40 -19.20
N PRO A 228 14.54 33.69 -17.88
CA PRO A 228 15.70 33.34 -17.07
C PRO A 228 15.80 31.84 -16.74
N HIS A 229 14.72 31.08 -16.93
CA HIS A 229 14.62 29.68 -16.58
C HIS A 229 14.59 28.77 -17.80
N PHE A 230 15.56 27.88 -17.92
CA PHE A 230 15.67 26.88 -18.99
C PHE A 230 16.55 25.71 -18.53
N PHE A 231 16.37 24.52 -19.13
CA PHE A 231 17.20 23.35 -18.85
C PHE A 231 18.56 23.40 -19.61
N ALA A 232 18.54 23.94 -20.80
CA ALA A 232 19.73 24.11 -21.63
C ALA A 232 19.50 25.24 -22.65
N GLY A 233 20.54 25.63 -23.39
CA GLY A 233 20.49 26.75 -24.32
C GLY A 233 20.79 28.08 -23.64
N ASP A 234 20.10 29.14 -24.03
CA ASP A 234 20.20 30.49 -23.46
C ASP A 234 18.85 31.16 -23.38
N ALA A 235 18.78 32.36 -22.77
CA ALA A 235 17.50 33.05 -22.50
C ALA A 235 16.69 33.40 -23.78
N THR A 236 17.35 33.46 -24.95
CA THR A 236 16.70 33.77 -26.23
C THR A 236 16.40 32.54 -27.07
N ASN A 237 17.14 31.44 -26.84
CA ASN A 237 16.90 30.11 -27.42
C ASN A 237 16.91 29.03 -26.35
N PRO A 238 15.92 29.07 -25.42
CA PRO A 238 15.91 28.17 -24.29
C PRO A 238 15.43 26.77 -24.68
N VAL A 239 16.04 25.75 -24.08
CA VAL A 239 15.49 24.40 -24.04
C VAL A 239 14.60 24.29 -22.80
N LEU A 240 13.29 24.28 -23.01
CA LEU A 240 12.28 24.32 -21.95
C LEU A 240 11.74 22.95 -21.54
N THR A 241 12.26 21.88 -22.13
CA THR A 241 11.81 20.52 -21.83
C THR A 241 12.99 19.63 -21.50
N ALA A 242 12.85 18.85 -20.44
CA ALA A 242 13.82 17.82 -20.05
C ALA A 242 13.10 16.53 -19.64
N VAL A 243 13.81 15.41 -19.76
CA VAL A 243 13.28 14.08 -19.43
C VAL A 243 14.20 13.42 -18.43
N SER A 244 13.62 12.78 -17.44
CA SER A 244 14.32 11.93 -16.50
C SER A 244 13.59 10.60 -16.35
N GLY A 245 14.19 9.63 -15.67
CA GLY A 245 13.57 8.33 -15.48
C GLY A 245 14.22 7.51 -14.39
N MET A 246 13.50 6.51 -13.90
CA MET A 246 13.99 5.56 -12.93
C MET A 246 13.61 4.12 -13.30
N ASP A 247 14.44 3.19 -12.85
CA ASP A 247 14.17 1.75 -12.86
C ASP A 247 14.79 1.17 -11.59
N GLY A 248 13.96 0.97 -10.58
CA GLY A 248 14.39 0.51 -9.29
C GLY A 248 13.54 -0.64 -8.76
N SER A 249 14.16 -1.54 -8.00
CA SER A 249 13.45 -2.61 -7.31
C SER A 249 14.09 -2.94 -5.97
N ALA A 250 13.27 -3.43 -5.05
CA ALA A 250 13.73 -3.91 -3.75
C ALA A 250 12.99 -5.19 -3.36
N SER A 251 13.67 -6.04 -2.59
CA SER A 251 13.07 -7.26 -2.03
C SER A 251 13.51 -7.43 -0.60
N GLY A 252 12.61 -7.90 0.25
CA GLY A 252 12.92 -8.15 1.65
C GLY A 252 11.73 -8.57 2.48
N LEU A 253 11.94 -8.62 3.76
CA LEU A 253 10.89 -8.88 4.73
C LEU A 253 9.92 -7.69 4.77
N GLY A 254 8.63 -7.98 4.83
CA GLY A 254 7.61 -6.98 5.10
C GLY A 254 7.27 -6.89 6.59
N ASP A 255 6.15 -6.27 6.91
CA ASP A 255 5.70 -6.10 8.30
C ASP A 255 5.07 -7.39 8.82
N ILE A 256 5.70 -8.02 9.78
CA ILE A 256 5.22 -9.24 10.43
C ILE A 256 3.97 -8.90 11.27
N SER A 257 2.95 -9.76 11.19
CA SER A 257 1.76 -9.63 12.04
C SER A 257 1.56 -10.83 12.96
N ALA A 258 1.04 -10.53 14.15
CA ALA A 258 0.59 -11.51 15.12
C ALA A 258 -0.90 -11.30 15.43
N ARG A 259 -1.68 -12.38 15.47
CA ARG A 259 -3.14 -12.34 15.66
C ARG A 259 -3.57 -13.25 16.76
N LEU A 260 -4.54 -12.80 17.54
CA LEU A 260 -5.23 -13.59 18.54
C LEU A 260 -6.73 -13.54 18.24
N LYS A 261 -7.32 -14.71 18.00
CA LYS A 261 -8.77 -14.85 17.81
C LYS A 261 -9.37 -15.62 18.97
N VAL A 262 -10.46 -15.09 19.53
CA VAL A 262 -11.20 -15.69 20.64
C VAL A 262 -12.66 -15.85 20.22
N ASN A 263 -13.16 -17.08 20.20
CA ASN A 263 -14.57 -17.38 20.02
C ASN A 263 -15.29 -17.09 21.34
N VAL A 264 -16.24 -16.16 21.31
CA VAL A 264 -16.97 -15.69 22.50
C VAL A 264 -18.29 -16.42 22.64
N VAL A 265 -18.95 -16.70 21.51
CA VAL A 265 -20.24 -17.38 21.46
C VAL A 265 -20.21 -18.41 20.35
N GLN A 266 -20.61 -19.63 20.66
CA GLN A 266 -20.90 -20.68 19.69
C GLN A 266 -22.23 -21.34 20.05
N SER A 267 -23.19 -21.25 19.16
CA SER A 267 -24.52 -21.85 19.33
C SER A 267 -24.93 -22.53 18.02
N GLY A 268 -24.75 -23.85 17.95
CA GLY A 268 -24.96 -24.60 16.72
C GLY A 268 -24.10 -24.06 15.57
N ASP A 269 -24.76 -23.66 14.50
CA ASP A 269 -24.13 -23.14 13.29
C ASP A 269 -23.78 -21.62 13.35
N PHE A 270 -24.24 -20.91 14.40
CA PHE A 270 -23.95 -19.51 14.63
C PHE A 270 -22.78 -19.33 15.59
N GLY A 271 -21.87 -18.39 15.28
CA GLY A 271 -20.75 -18.03 16.13
C GLY A 271 -20.44 -16.55 16.12
N VAL A 272 -19.87 -16.08 17.23
CA VAL A 272 -19.30 -14.73 17.38
C VAL A 272 -17.90 -14.86 17.96
N SER A 273 -16.96 -14.12 17.38
CA SER A 273 -15.57 -14.06 17.81
C SER A 273 -15.06 -12.63 17.85
N VAL A 274 -14.01 -12.41 18.61
CA VAL A 274 -13.20 -11.20 18.56
C VAL A 274 -11.79 -11.56 18.08
N LEU A 275 -11.18 -10.66 17.30
CA LEU A 275 -9.83 -10.82 16.79
C LEU A 275 -9.04 -9.55 17.04
N GLY A 276 -7.86 -9.69 17.65
CA GLY A 276 -6.83 -8.66 17.70
C GLY A 276 -5.70 -9.01 16.74
N ASP A 277 -5.26 -8.05 15.93
CA ASP A 277 -4.13 -8.17 15.00
C ASP A 277 -3.15 -7.03 15.29
N ALA A 278 -1.89 -7.36 15.54
CA ALA A 278 -0.79 -6.42 15.74
C ALA A 278 0.22 -6.60 14.61
N ARG A 279 0.58 -5.52 13.94
CA ARG A 279 1.56 -5.50 12.85
C ARG A 279 2.78 -4.69 13.28
N PHE A 280 3.94 -5.31 13.17
CA PHE A 280 5.22 -4.77 13.60
C PHE A 280 5.99 -4.22 12.40
N PRO A 281 6.64 -3.04 12.51
CA PRO A 281 7.38 -2.40 11.42
C PRO A 281 8.74 -3.09 11.19
N THR A 282 8.70 -4.33 10.68
CA THR A 282 9.89 -5.13 10.37
C THR A 282 10.36 -4.95 8.93
N GLY A 283 9.50 -4.41 8.06
CA GLY A 283 9.82 -4.09 6.68
C GLY A 283 10.59 -2.77 6.57
N ASP A 284 11.42 -2.67 5.54
CA ASP A 284 12.17 -1.44 5.24
C ASP A 284 11.24 -0.42 4.54
N GLU A 285 10.85 0.64 5.26
CA GLU A 285 9.99 1.70 4.73
C GLU A 285 10.62 2.49 3.59
N ASN A 286 11.95 2.64 3.59
CA ASN A 286 12.66 3.40 2.56
C ASN A 286 12.72 2.62 1.24
N ASN A 287 12.71 1.29 1.31
CA ASN A 287 12.61 0.40 0.17
C ASN A 287 11.16 -0.02 -0.15
N LEU A 288 10.16 0.62 0.48
CA LEU A 288 8.74 0.39 0.23
C LEU A 288 8.32 -1.07 0.48
N LEU A 289 8.93 -1.70 1.50
CA LEU A 289 8.65 -3.08 1.89
C LEU A 289 7.75 -3.17 3.14
N GLY A 290 7.51 -2.06 3.83
CA GLY A 290 6.68 -1.97 5.03
C GLY A 290 6.22 -0.55 5.32
N ALA A 291 5.43 -0.39 6.40
CA ALA A 291 4.86 0.90 6.81
C ALA A 291 5.83 1.78 7.61
N GLY A 292 6.90 1.20 8.16
CA GLY A 292 7.81 1.90 9.07
C GLY A 292 7.16 2.31 10.40
N ALA A 293 5.94 1.86 10.68
CA ALA A 293 5.19 2.21 11.88
C ALA A 293 4.37 1.02 12.39
N PHE A 294 4.17 0.96 13.69
CA PHE A 294 3.28 -0.02 14.30
C PHE A 294 1.82 0.26 13.92
N SER A 295 1.09 -0.81 13.64
CA SER A 295 -0.35 -0.75 13.46
C SER A 295 -1.04 -1.95 14.10
N GLY A 296 -2.33 -1.80 14.37
CA GLY A 296 -3.13 -2.87 14.93
C GLY A 296 -4.58 -2.72 14.53
N ARG A 297 -5.34 -3.81 14.59
CA ARG A 297 -6.79 -3.79 14.40
C ARG A 297 -7.49 -4.72 15.37
N GLY A 298 -8.68 -4.32 15.75
CA GLY A 298 -9.62 -5.16 16.50
C GLY A 298 -10.87 -5.40 15.68
N LEU A 299 -11.31 -6.64 15.56
CA LEU A 299 -12.50 -7.04 14.81
C LEU A 299 -13.48 -7.80 15.69
N ALA A 300 -14.76 -7.49 15.58
CA ALA A 300 -15.87 -8.36 15.96
C ALA A 300 -16.29 -9.13 14.71
N ILE A 301 -16.46 -10.43 14.85
CA ILE A 301 -16.73 -11.37 13.77
C ILE A 301 -17.99 -12.15 14.09
N ALA A 302 -18.94 -12.18 13.18
CA ALA A 302 -20.12 -13.04 13.25
C ALA A 302 -20.20 -13.92 12.01
N SER A 303 -20.55 -15.17 12.17
CA SER A 303 -20.80 -16.08 11.05
C SER A 303 -21.87 -17.11 11.39
N ALA A 304 -22.60 -17.54 10.36
CA ALA A 304 -23.63 -18.56 10.51
C ALA A 304 -23.66 -19.48 9.30
N ARG A 305 -23.89 -20.77 9.49
CA ARG A 305 -23.98 -21.71 8.38
C ARG A 305 -25.45 -22.02 8.06
N PHE A 306 -25.79 -21.92 6.78
CA PHE A 306 -27.09 -22.26 6.22
C PHE A 306 -26.90 -23.28 5.08
N GLY A 307 -26.92 -24.56 5.42
CA GLY A 307 -26.63 -25.61 4.45
C GLY A 307 -25.20 -25.51 3.88
N THR A 308 -25.08 -25.20 2.60
CA THR A 308 -23.78 -25.04 1.90
C THR A 308 -23.22 -23.62 1.97
N ILE A 309 -24.02 -22.64 2.38
CA ILE A 309 -23.64 -21.23 2.41
C ILE A 309 -23.30 -20.82 3.84
N THR A 310 -22.17 -20.13 4.01
CA THR A 310 -21.75 -19.58 5.30
C THR A 310 -21.51 -18.07 5.17
N PRO A 311 -22.55 -17.23 5.39
CA PRO A 311 -22.33 -15.79 5.51
C PRO A 311 -21.46 -15.45 6.72
N HIS A 312 -20.69 -14.36 6.56
CA HIS A 312 -19.87 -13.80 7.62
C HIS A 312 -19.88 -12.28 7.55
N LEU A 313 -19.74 -11.66 8.71
CA LEU A 313 -19.62 -10.21 8.88
C LEU A 313 -18.49 -9.93 9.85
N ASN A 314 -17.58 -9.03 9.45
CA ASN A 314 -16.51 -8.55 10.31
C ASN A 314 -16.65 -7.02 10.40
N PHE A 315 -16.57 -6.49 11.60
CA PHE A 315 -16.64 -5.07 11.87
C PHE A 315 -15.57 -4.69 12.88
N GLY A 316 -14.86 -3.60 12.67
CA GLY A 316 -13.80 -3.24 13.58
C GLY A 316 -13.15 -1.90 13.34
N TYR A 317 -12.04 -1.73 14.02
CA TYR A 317 -11.26 -0.51 14.07
C TYR A 317 -9.79 -0.83 13.81
N ALA A 318 -9.16 -0.07 12.92
CA ALA A 318 -7.73 -0.09 12.70
C ALA A 318 -7.08 1.13 13.36
N PHE A 319 -6.11 0.86 14.22
CA PHE A 319 -5.20 1.84 14.79
C PHE A 319 -3.94 1.88 13.93
N ARG A 320 -3.50 3.08 13.56
CA ARG A 320 -2.25 3.33 12.86
C ARG A 320 -1.50 4.47 13.52
N ASP A 321 -0.18 4.40 13.51
CA ASP A 321 0.62 5.55 13.91
C ASP A 321 0.28 6.74 13.01
N ALA A 322 -0.09 7.85 13.65
CA ALA A 322 -0.62 9.05 12.98
C ALA A 322 0.37 9.72 12.01
N LYS A 323 1.62 9.27 11.96
CA LYS A 323 2.64 9.83 11.07
C LYS A 323 2.32 9.60 9.59
N PHE A 324 1.85 8.39 9.22
CA PHE A 324 1.72 8.00 7.83
C PHE A 324 0.27 7.70 7.38
N ALA A 325 -0.59 7.27 8.29
CA ALA A 325 -1.95 6.89 7.96
C ALA A 325 -2.92 7.26 9.07
N ASN A 326 -4.20 7.41 8.73
CA ASN A 326 -5.26 7.63 9.69
C ASN A 326 -5.73 6.31 10.31
N ASN A 327 -6.30 6.39 11.51
CA ASN A 327 -7.15 5.34 12.03
C ASN A 327 -8.37 5.16 11.13
N SER A 328 -8.94 3.97 11.10
CA SER A 328 -10.07 3.70 10.23
C SER A 328 -11.09 2.73 10.85
N ILE A 329 -12.32 2.81 10.35
CA ILE A 329 -13.36 1.82 10.60
C ILE A 329 -13.31 0.80 9.48
N LEU A 330 -13.38 -0.47 9.84
CA LEU A 330 -13.33 -1.61 8.94
C LEU A 330 -14.67 -2.32 8.93
N ALA A 331 -15.17 -2.69 7.74
CA ALA A 331 -16.28 -3.61 7.61
C ALA A 331 -16.05 -4.55 6.43
N THR A 332 -16.25 -5.83 6.66
CA THR A 332 -16.22 -6.87 5.63
C THR A 332 -17.46 -7.74 5.76
N GLY A 333 -18.19 -7.87 4.69
CA GLY A 333 -19.34 -8.76 4.60
C GLY A 333 -19.23 -9.67 3.40
N GLY A 334 -19.59 -10.92 3.56
CA GLY A 334 -19.49 -11.87 2.48
C GLY A 334 -20.07 -13.23 2.83
N PHE A 335 -19.85 -14.17 1.94
CA PHE A 335 -20.21 -15.55 2.16
C PHE A 335 -19.24 -16.47 1.44
N ASP A 336 -19.12 -17.66 1.93
CA ASP A 336 -18.57 -18.76 1.17
C ASP A 336 -19.64 -19.83 0.95
N ASN A 337 -19.60 -20.47 -0.21
CA ASN A 337 -20.54 -21.48 -0.64
C ASN A 337 -19.81 -22.73 -1.09
N GLN A 338 -20.10 -23.85 -0.47
CA GLN A 338 -19.61 -25.15 -0.90
C GLN A 338 -20.35 -25.59 -2.16
N LEU A 339 -19.67 -25.50 -3.31
CA LEU A 339 -20.21 -25.91 -4.62
C LEU A 339 -20.21 -27.43 -4.79
N SER A 340 -19.22 -28.09 -4.19
CA SER A 340 -19.06 -29.55 -4.22
C SER A 340 -18.22 -30.01 -3.02
N GLY A 341 -18.02 -31.32 -2.87
CA GLY A 341 -17.16 -31.87 -1.80
C GLY A 341 -15.70 -31.41 -1.84
N TRP A 342 -15.26 -30.82 -2.94
CA TRP A 342 -13.88 -30.40 -3.15
C TRP A 342 -13.73 -28.93 -3.59
N ALA A 343 -14.84 -28.21 -3.86
CA ALA A 343 -14.80 -26.84 -4.35
C ALA A 343 -15.68 -25.90 -3.50
N THR A 344 -15.15 -24.76 -3.13
CA THR A 344 -15.84 -23.67 -2.45
C THR A 344 -15.63 -22.38 -3.24
N MET A 345 -16.68 -21.60 -3.42
CA MET A 345 -16.64 -20.22 -3.90
C MET A 345 -16.76 -19.29 -2.71
N ALA A 346 -16.00 -18.18 -2.71
CA ALA A 346 -16.17 -17.10 -1.74
C ALA A 346 -16.38 -15.77 -2.46
N PHE A 347 -17.26 -14.96 -1.89
CA PHE A 347 -17.51 -13.58 -2.31
C PHE A 347 -17.51 -12.67 -1.10
N GLU A 348 -16.81 -11.53 -1.18
CA GLU A 348 -16.64 -10.59 -0.07
C GLU A 348 -16.66 -9.15 -0.58
N LEU A 349 -17.31 -8.27 0.19
CA LEU A 349 -17.19 -6.82 0.09
C LEU A 349 -16.42 -6.32 1.31
N MET A 350 -15.34 -5.61 1.06
CA MET A 350 -14.47 -5.06 2.09
C MET A 350 -14.44 -3.55 1.98
N SER A 351 -14.63 -2.88 3.10
CA SER A 351 -14.59 -1.43 3.16
C SER A 351 -13.76 -0.94 4.34
N GLU A 352 -13.12 0.19 4.12
CA GLU A 352 -12.33 0.90 5.09
C GLU A 352 -12.62 2.39 4.97
N TRP A 353 -12.97 3.04 6.08
CA TRP A 353 -13.22 4.47 6.17
C TRP A 353 -12.21 5.14 7.08
N GLU A 354 -11.44 6.06 6.53
CA GLU A 354 -10.49 6.88 7.29
C GLU A 354 -11.20 7.82 8.25
N LEU A 355 -10.62 7.99 9.45
CA LEU A 355 -11.07 8.92 10.46
C LEU A 355 -10.15 10.13 10.53
N GLY A 356 -10.64 11.29 10.15
CA GLY A 356 -9.89 12.55 10.12
C GLY A 356 -9.49 12.99 8.71
N ALA A 357 -8.71 14.07 8.63
CA ALA A 357 -8.20 14.58 7.36
C ALA A 357 -7.16 13.65 6.76
N SER A 358 -7.11 13.57 5.43
CA SER A 358 -6.11 12.76 4.73
C SER A 358 -4.67 13.08 5.18
N LYS A 359 -3.85 12.05 5.33
CA LYS A 359 -2.40 12.19 5.59
C LYS A 359 -1.61 12.46 4.31
N LEU A 360 -2.16 12.08 3.16
CA LEU A 360 -1.62 12.46 1.87
C LEU A 360 -2.08 13.89 1.54
N LYS A 361 -1.29 14.85 2.03
CA LYS A 361 -1.63 16.27 1.89
C LYS A 361 -1.28 16.77 0.50
N ILE A 362 -2.28 17.34 -0.15
CA ILE A 362 -2.11 18.06 -1.40
C ILE A 362 -1.88 19.53 -1.05
N PRO A 363 -0.82 20.17 -1.57
CA PRO A 363 -0.61 21.60 -1.36
C PRO A 363 -1.74 22.44 -1.94
N GLY A 364 -2.02 23.56 -1.29
CA GLY A 364 -3.04 24.51 -1.75
C GLY A 364 -2.68 25.15 -3.08
N VAL A 365 -3.68 25.77 -3.72
CA VAL A 365 -3.54 26.51 -4.96
C VAL A 365 -2.63 27.73 -4.72
N VAL A 366 -1.71 27.99 -5.65
CA VAL A 366 -0.86 29.19 -5.63
C VAL A 366 -1.54 30.31 -6.40
N HIS A 367 -1.60 31.48 -5.79
CA HIS A 367 -2.22 32.68 -6.37
C HIS A 367 -1.13 33.63 -6.87
N TYR A 368 -1.20 34.00 -8.13
CA TYR A 368 -0.35 34.99 -8.74
C TYR A 368 -1.08 36.31 -8.89
N LEU A 369 -0.38 37.42 -8.67
CA LEU A 369 -0.92 38.78 -8.80
C LEU A 369 -0.52 39.46 -10.10
N ALA A 370 0.69 39.16 -10.57
CA ALA A 370 1.27 39.75 -11.77
C ALA A 370 1.53 38.70 -12.85
N PRO A 371 1.45 39.07 -14.12
CA PRO A 371 1.02 40.34 -14.73
C PRO A 371 -0.50 40.47 -14.75
N PHE A 372 -1.22 39.40 -14.49
CA PHE A 372 -2.66 39.36 -14.26
C PHE A 372 -2.97 38.32 -13.19
N PRO A 373 -3.99 38.52 -12.36
CA PRO A 373 -4.37 37.56 -11.35
C PRO A 373 -4.73 36.21 -12.00
N HIS A 374 -4.03 35.15 -11.60
CA HIS A 374 -4.33 33.77 -11.99
C HIS A 374 -3.94 32.79 -10.89
N THR A 375 -4.24 31.53 -11.06
CA THR A 375 -3.96 30.49 -10.09
C THR A 375 -3.31 29.29 -10.75
N VAL A 376 -2.38 28.65 -10.02
CA VAL A 376 -1.76 27.38 -10.41
C VAL A 376 -2.11 26.34 -9.41
N THR A 377 -2.72 25.24 -9.88
CA THR A 377 -3.01 24.07 -9.06
C THR A 377 -1.75 23.20 -9.00
N PRO A 378 -1.21 22.88 -7.82
CA PRO A 378 0.05 22.16 -7.69
C PRO A 378 0.06 20.76 -8.32
N THR A 379 -1.10 20.10 -8.36
CA THR A 379 -1.23 18.76 -8.95
C THR A 379 -2.66 18.50 -9.42
N ASN A 380 -2.82 17.54 -10.32
CA ASN A 380 -4.14 17.04 -10.72
C ASN A 380 -4.70 15.95 -9.80
N ILE A 381 -3.95 15.55 -8.74
CA ILE A 381 -4.38 14.55 -7.78
C ILE A 381 -5.45 15.19 -6.86
N PRO A 382 -6.64 14.59 -6.70
CA PRO A 382 -7.68 15.13 -5.84
C PRO A 382 -7.28 15.15 -4.35
N ASP A 383 -7.62 16.24 -3.65
CA ASP A 383 -7.53 16.28 -2.19
C ASP A 383 -8.79 15.64 -1.59
N GLN A 384 -8.67 14.39 -1.15
CA GLN A 384 -9.76 13.59 -0.62
C GLN A 384 -9.26 12.58 0.42
N GLN A 385 -10.18 12.03 1.20
CA GLN A 385 -9.90 10.89 2.07
C GLN A 385 -9.79 9.60 1.23
N ASP A 386 -8.91 8.70 1.66
CA ASP A 386 -8.69 7.42 1.02
C ASP A 386 -9.58 6.33 1.65
N ASN A 387 -10.90 6.44 1.35
CA ASN A 387 -11.89 5.46 1.79
C ASN A 387 -12.00 4.32 0.77
N PHE A 388 -11.65 3.10 1.16
CA PHE A 388 -11.62 1.93 0.28
C PHE A 388 -12.95 1.17 0.28
N LEU A 389 -13.33 0.71 -0.89
CA LEU A 389 -14.38 -0.28 -1.09
C LEU A 389 -13.90 -1.27 -2.16
N ASN A 390 -13.79 -2.53 -1.78
CA ASN A 390 -13.29 -3.58 -2.65
C ASN A 390 -14.29 -4.75 -2.71
N ALA A 391 -14.45 -5.36 -3.88
CA ALA A 391 -15.11 -6.63 -4.05
C ALA A 391 -14.08 -7.73 -4.31
N SER A 392 -14.25 -8.86 -3.67
CA SER A 392 -13.40 -10.04 -3.83
C SER A 392 -14.23 -11.24 -4.25
N MET A 393 -13.74 -11.98 -5.24
CA MET A 393 -14.31 -13.25 -5.65
C MET A 393 -13.21 -14.28 -5.86
N GLY A 394 -13.39 -15.45 -5.28
CA GLY A 394 -12.41 -16.50 -5.42
C GLY A 394 -12.92 -17.90 -5.16
N PHE A 395 -12.03 -18.84 -5.38
CA PHE A 395 -12.30 -20.28 -5.25
C PHE A 395 -11.24 -20.94 -4.38
N LYS A 396 -11.68 -21.93 -3.61
CA LYS A 396 -10.81 -22.84 -2.86
C LYS A 396 -11.11 -24.28 -3.29
N PHE A 397 -10.05 -25.00 -3.65
CA PHE A 397 -10.12 -26.38 -4.11
C PHE A 397 -9.42 -27.30 -3.12
N GLN A 398 -10.14 -28.25 -2.56
CA GLN A 398 -9.59 -29.22 -1.64
C GLN A 398 -9.08 -30.44 -2.39
N THR A 399 -7.80 -30.74 -2.24
CA THR A 399 -7.21 -31.97 -2.76
C THR A 399 -7.59 -33.19 -1.89
N PRO A 400 -7.48 -34.44 -2.41
CA PRO A 400 -7.70 -35.64 -1.61
C PRO A 400 -6.78 -35.77 -0.39
N LYS A 401 -5.63 -35.10 -0.38
CA LYS A 401 -4.69 -35.06 0.75
C LYS A 401 -5.00 -33.95 1.77
N GLY A 402 -6.10 -33.20 1.61
CA GLY A 402 -6.52 -32.15 2.53
C GLY A 402 -5.85 -30.79 2.31
N ILE A 403 -5.00 -30.65 1.28
CA ILE A 403 -4.44 -29.35 0.89
C ILE A 403 -5.53 -28.53 0.21
N LEU A 404 -5.69 -27.27 0.61
CA LEU A 404 -6.54 -26.29 -0.08
C LEU A 404 -5.68 -25.45 -1.04
N ILE A 405 -6.11 -25.34 -2.27
CA ILE A 405 -5.55 -24.45 -3.29
C ILE A 405 -6.52 -23.27 -3.42
N THR A 406 -6.04 -22.06 -3.18
CA THR A 406 -6.83 -20.83 -3.24
C THR A 406 -6.46 -20.02 -4.47
N THR A 407 -7.45 -19.46 -5.16
CA THR A 407 -7.26 -18.42 -6.16
C THR A 407 -8.34 -17.36 -6.01
N ASN A 408 -7.96 -16.10 -6.13
CA ASN A 408 -8.85 -14.96 -5.89
C ASN A 408 -8.47 -13.75 -6.73
N ALA A 409 -9.48 -12.99 -7.12
CA ALA A 409 -9.36 -11.66 -7.69
C ALA A 409 -10.11 -10.65 -6.80
N LEU A 410 -9.43 -9.56 -6.44
CA LEU A 410 -10.01 -8.44 -5.72
C LEU A 410 -10.02 -7.21 -6.63
N PHE A 411 -11.15 -6.53 -6.68
CA PHE A 411 -11.42 -5.39 -7.52
C PHE A 411 -11.72 -4.17 -6.67
N PRO A 412 -10.94 -3.07 -6.77
CA PRO A 412 -11.33 -1.78 -6.23
C PRO A 412 -12.63 -1.28 -6.87
N LEU A 413 -13.59 -0.84 -6.06
CA LEU A 413 -14.88 -0.30 -6.50
C LEU A 413 -14.98 1.22 -6.33
N ARG A 414 -13.96 1.84 -5.71
CA ARG A 414 -13.91 3.26 -5.43
C ARG A 414 -12.50 3.78 -5.70
N ASN A 415 -12.39 4.98 -6.25
CA ASN A 415 -11.11 5.65 -6.48
C ASN A 415 -10.56 6.23 -5.16
N SER A 416 -9.57 5.56 -4.56
CA SER A 416 -9.03 5.91 -3.24
C SER A 416 -7.57 5.51 -3.14
N GLY A 417 -6.69 6.44 -2.77
CA GLY A 417 -5.28 6.15 -2.64
C GLY A 417 -4.63 5.64 -3.93
N LEU A 418 -3.63 4.81 -3.79
CA LEU A 418 -2.95 4.13 -4.91
C LEU A 418 -3.62 2.77 -5.15
N GLU A 419 -4.16 2.56 -6.33
CA GLU A 419 -5.02 1.42 -6.66
C GLU A 419 -4.50 0.59 -7.83
N PRO A 420 -4.45 -0.74 -7.68
CA PRO A 420 -4.32 -1.65 -8.81
C PRO A 420 -5.68 -1.80 -9.53
N ALA A 421 -5.68 -2.20 -10.80
CA ALA A 421 -6.93 -2.57 -11.46
C ALA A 421 -7.53 -3.85 -10.86
N VAL A 422 -6.68 -4.80 -10.52
CA VAL A 422 -7.01 -6.08 -9.90
C VAL A 422 -5.88 -6.51 -8.98
N VAL A 423 -6.22 -7.04 -7.82
CA VAL A 423 -5.28 -7.77 -6.94
C VAL A 423 -5.49 -9.26 -7.13
N TRP A 424 -4.48 -9.95 -7.58
CA TRP A 424 -4.51 -11.42 -7.73
C TRP A 424 -3.87 -12.09 -6.53
N THR A 425 -4.57 -13.06 -5.93
CA THR A 425 -4.04 -13.87 -4.83
C THR A 425 -4.19 -15.35 -5.15
N SER A 426 -3.11 -16.10 -5.00
CA SER A 426 -3.12 -17.57 -5.08
C SER A 426 -2.37 -18.15 -3.90
N GLY A 427 -2.80 -19.30 -3.40
CA GLY A 427 -2.19 -19.86 -2.20
C GLY A 427 -2.43 -21.34 -2.00
N LEU A 428 -1.67 -21.86 -1.04
CA LEU A 428 -1.78 -23.22 -0.55
C LEU A 428 -1.99 -23.18 0.96
N GLU A 429 -2.92 -23.97 1.46
CA GLU A 429 -3.28 -24.02 2.87
C GLU A 429 -3.41 -25.49 3.31
N TYR A 430 -2.99 -25.78 4.54
CA TYR A 430 -3.10 -27.11 5.12
C TYR A 430 -3.36 -27.03 6.61
N SER A 431 -4.29 -27.86 7.09
CA SER A 431 -4.65 -27.97 8.50
C SER A 431 -4.48 -29.40 9.01
N PHE A 432 -3.91 -29.57 10.21
CA PHE A 432 -3.65 -30.89 10.82
C PHE A 432 -3.70 -30.88 12.34
#